data_1f30975fadee62fcb1f7e228173e6d58
#
_entry.id   1f30975fadee62fcb1f7e228173e6d58
#
_cell.length_a   1.000
_cell.length_b   1.000
_cell.length_c   1.000
_cell.angle_alpha   90.00
_cell.angle_beta   90.00
_cell.angle_gamma   90.00
#
_symmetry.space_group_name_H-M   'P 1'
#
loop_
_entity.id
_entity.type
_entity.pdbx_description
1 polymer ?
#
loop_
_entity_poly.entity_id
_entity_poly.type
_entity_poly.pdbx_seq_one_letter_code
_entity_poly.pdbx_strand_id
1 'polypeptide(L)'
;PQKYDDGGYTGANMDRPALKRLLSDVESGIANCVVVYKVDRLTRSLLDFARIMEVLDKHGATFVSVTQQFNTTSSLGRLTLNILLSFAQFEREMISERTRDKMSAARRKGKWVGGNLVLGYDAAAQGGALVVNQAEAKRVREIFALYLDYGSLIRVVQELDRRGWSMRSWTTREGRQAGGKPIAKNSLYNMLTNIIYTGKVAYEGQVYDGEH
;
A
#
# COMPACT_ATOMS: atom_id res chain seq x y z
N PRO A 1 -26.47 -29.88 -1.79
CA PRO A 1 -25.27 -29.12 -1.46
C PRO A 1 -24.48 -28.81 -2.71
N GLN A 2 -24.14 -27.53 -2.88
CA GLN A 2 -23.33 -27.07 -4.01
C GLN A 2 -21.86 -27.43 -3.76
N LYS A 3 -21.13 -27.85 -4.82
CA LYS A 3 -19.71 -28.19 -4.73
C LYS A 3 -18.86 -27.07 -5.31
N TYR A 4 -17.83 -26.68 -4.56
CA TYR A 4 -16.81 -25.71 -4.97
C TYR A 4 -15.46 -26.41 -5.03
N ASP A 5 -14.98 -26.65 -6.23
CA ASP A 5 -13.76 -27.40 -6.47
C ASP A 5 -12.82 -26.58 -7.38
N ASP A 6 -11.60 -26.37 -6.92
CA ASP A 6 -10.52 -25.69 -7.65
C ASP A 6 -9.45 -26.72 -8.03
N GLY A 7 -9.76 -27.62 -8.95
CA GLY A 7 -8.82 -28.62 -9.44
C GLY A 7 -7.51 -27.98 -9.93
N GLY A 8 -6.36 -28.44 -9.41
CA GLY A 8 -5.04 -27.94 -9.81
C GLY A 8 -4.56 -26.69 -9.05
N TYR A 9 -5.38 -26.07 -8.21
CA TYR A 9 -4.94 -24.96 -7.36
C TYR A 9 -4.44 -25.44 -6.00
N THR A 10 -3.45 -24.73 -5.45
CA THR A 10 -2.96 -24.98 -4.10
C THR A 10 -3.71 -24.13 -3.07
N GLY A 11 -3.85 -24.63 -1.83
CA GLY A 11 -4.44 -23.87 -0.71
C GLY A 11 -3.63 -22.63 -0.28
N ALA A 12 -2.53 -22.32 -0.93
CA ALA A 12 -1.68 -21.16 -0.63
C ALA A 12 -2.13 -19.86 -1.34
N ASN A 13 -3.15 -19.92 -2.21
CA ASN A 13 -3.63 -18.78 -2.98
C ASN A 13 -5.12 -18.54 -2.74
N MET A 14 -5.51 -17.31 -2.40
CA MET A 14 -6.91 -16.86 -2.29
C MET A 14 -7.53 -16.56 -3.67
N ASP A 15 -6.72 -16.34 -4.70
CA ASP A 15 -7.19 -16.04 -6.05
C ASP A 15 -7.56 -17.32 -6.82
N ARG A 16 -8.62 -17.98 -6.35
CA ARG A 16 -9.16 -19.23 -6.91
C ARG A 16 -10.62 -19.04 -7.32
N PRO A 17 -11.02 -19.48 -8.54
CA PRO A 17 -12.37 -19.22 -9.05
C PRO A 17 -13.49 -19.82 -8.17
N ALA A 18 -13.36 -21.06 -7.71
CA ALA A 18 -14.37 -21.69 -6.88
C ALA A 18 -14.44 -21.09 -5.46
N LEU A 19 -13.30 -20.72 -4.87
CA LEU A 19 -13.28 -20.02 -3.59
C LEU A 19 -13.96 -18.65 -3.68
N LYS A 20 -13.72 -17.88 -4.74
CA LYS A 20 -14.39 -16.59 -4.97
C LYS A 20 -15.89 -16.76 -5.11
N ARG A 21 -16.35 -17.78 -5.86
CA ARG A 21 -17.79 -18.09 -5.97
C ARG A 21 -18.37 -18.47 -4.61
N LEU A 22 -17.68 -19.32 -3.84
CA LEU A 22 -18.12 -19.69 -2.49
C LEU A 22 -18.34 -18.46 -1.61
N LEU A 23 -17.36 -17.55 -1.57
CA LEU A 23 -17.47 -16.33 -0.76
C LEU A 23 -18.60 -15.43 -1.24
N SER A 24 -18.77 -15.27 -2.54
CA SER A 24 -19.90 -14.51 -3.11
C SER A 24 -21.25 -15.14 -2.78
N ASP A 25 -21.37 -16.46 -2.79
CA ASP A 25 -22.59 -17.17 -2.43
C ASP A 25 -22.89 -17.07 -0.94
N VAL A 26 -21.87 -17.00 -0.09
CA VAL A 26 -22.01 -16.70 1.34
C VAL A 26 -22.50 -15.26 1.55
N GLU A 27 -21.84 -14.28 0.89
CA GLU A 27 -22.23 -12.87 0.96
C GLU A 27 -23.67 -12.61 0.50
N SER A 28 -24.15 -13.41 -0.46
CA SER A 28 -25.50 -13.35 -1.00
C SER A 28 -26.51 -14.17 -0.18
N GLY A 29 -26.08 -14.85 0.90
CA GLY A 29 -26.96 -15.70 1.73
C GLY A 29 -27.37 -17.03 1.09
N ILE A 30 -26.80 -17.39 -0.06
CA ILE A 30 -27.08 -18.66 -0.77
C ILE A 30 -26.43 -19.84 -0.01
N ALA A 31 -25.24 -19.63 0.53
CA ALA A 31 -24.50 -20.61 1.31
C ALA A 31 -24.44 -20.17 2.78
N ASN A 32 -25.08 -20.92 3.68
CA ASN A 32 -25.11 -20.67 5.13
C ASN A 32 -24.27 -21.66 5.94
N CYS A 33 -23.71 -22.68 5.30
CA CYS A 33 -22.81 -23.65 5.92
C CYS A 33 -21.74 -24.10 4.93
N VAL A 34 -20.48 -23.94 5.30
CA VAL A 34 -19.32 -24.39 4.52
C VAL A 34 -18.74 -25.64 5.15
N VAL A 35 -18.70 -26.74 4.39
CA VAL A 35 -18.15 -28.02 4.86
C VAL A 35 -16.92 -28.33 4.05
N VAL A 36 -15.81 -28.61 4.74
CA VAL A 36 -14.56 -29.05 4.10
C VAL A 36 -14.09 -30.37 4.68
N TYR A 37 -13.39 -31.16 3.89
CA TYR A 37 -12.82 -32.42 4.38
C TYR A 37 -11.69 -32.14 5.39
N LYS A 38 -10.77 -31.21 5.05
CA LYS A 38 -9.68 -30.72 5.92
C LYS A 38 -9.52 -29.22 5.72
N VAL A 39 -9.10 -28.50 6.77
CA VAL A 39 -8.84 -27.04 6.70
C VAL A 39 -7.77 -26.70 5.67
N ASP A 40 -6.75 -27.54 5.48
CA ASP A 40 -5.68 -27.33 4.49
C ASP A 40 -6.17 -27.37 3.03
N ARG A 41 -7.36 -27.94 2.78
CA ARG A 41 -8.03 -27.87 1.48
C ARG A 41 -8.63 -26.49 1.21
N LEU A 42 -9.08 -25.82 2.25
CA LEU A 42 -9.57 -24.45 2.13
C LEU A 42 -8.41 -23.47 2.00
N THR A 43 -7.46 -23.53 2.95
CA THR A 43 -6.24 -22.71 2.92
C THR A 43 -5.14 -23.31 3.78
N ARG A 44 -3.88 -23.00 3.44
CA ARG A 44 -2.69 -23.34 4.24
C ARG A 44 -2.15 -22.14 5.01
N SER A 45 -2.70 -20.94 4.75
CA SER A 45 -2.33 -19.70 5.42
C SER A 45 -3.31 -19.42 6.56
N LEU A 46 -2.80 -19.22 7.77
CA LEU A 46 -3.63 -18.83 8.91
C LEU A 46 -4.30 -17.46 8.67
N LEU A 47 -3.60 -16.55 8.03
CA LEU A 47 -4.14 -15.22 7.65
C LEU A 47 -5.32 -15.33 6.69
N ASP A 48 -5.21 -16.20 5.68
CA ASP A 48 -6.29 -16.39 4.72
C ASP A 48 -7.46 -17.14 5.34
N PHE A 49 -7.18 -18.11 6.24
CA PHE A 49 -8.21 -18.77 7.03
C PHE A 49 -8.98 -17.77 7.86
N ALA A 50 -8.29 -16.86 8.56
CA ALA A 50 -8.92 -15.81 9.35
C ALA A 50 -9.83 -14.91 8.49
N ARG A 51 -9.36 -14.49 7.30
CA ARG A 51 -10.17 -13.68 6.36
C ARG A 51 -11.44 -14.39 5.91
N ILE A 52 -11.32 -15.68 5.58
CA ILE A 52 -12.50 -16.49 5.20
C ILE A 52 -13.46 -16.58 6.36
N MET A 53 -12.98 -16.87 7.57
CA MET A 53 -13.82 -16.96 8.76
C MET A 53 -14.49 -15.63 9.12
N GLU A 54 -13.80 -14.49 8.96
CA GLU A 54 -14.38 -13.15 9.12
C GLU A 54 -15.57 -12.93 8.16
N VAL A 55 -15.46 -13.38 6.90
CA VAL A 55 -16.56 -13.29 5.93
C VAL A 55 -17.73 -14.20 6.33
N LEU A 56 -17.44 -15.45 6.73
CA LEU A 56 -18.49 -16.38 7.15
C LEU A 56 -19.23 -15.87 8.38
N ASP A 57 -18.54 -15.41 9.40
CA ASP A 57 -19.11 -14.89 10.64
C ASP A 57 -19.97 -13.65 10.39
N LYS A 58 -19.47 -12.71 9.59
CA LYS A 58 -20.20 -11.49 9.21
C LYS A 58 -21.54 -11.78 8.54
N HIS A 59 -21.65 -12.87 7.79
CA HIS A 59 -22.86 -13.25 7.07
C HIS A 59 -23.62 -14.40 7.74
N GLY A 60 -23.27 -14.74 8.99
CA GLY A 60 -23.95 -15.77 9.79
C GLY A 60 -23.78 -17.19 9.24
N ALA A 61 -22.77 -17.42 8.38
CA ALA A 61 -22.48 -18.73 7.83
C ALA A 61 -21.60 -19.54 8.79
N THR A 62 -21.85 -20.84 8.88
CA THR A 62 -21.10 -21.76 9.74
C THR A 62 -20.01 -22.50 8.98
N PHE A 63 -18.97 -22.94 9.68
CA PHE A 63 -17.87 -23.71 9.11
C PHE A 63 -17.69 -25.04 9.83
N VAL A 64 -17.52 -26.10 9.05
CA VAL A 64 -17.31 -27.46 9.56
C VAL A 64 -16.16 -28.13 8.81
N SER A 65 -15.16 -28.63 9.55
CA SER A 65 -14.15 -29.54 9.02
C SER A 65 -14.42 -30.96 9.50
N VAL A 66 -14.52 -31.90 8.56
CA VAL A 66 -14.92 -33.28 8.85
C VAL A 66 -13.85 -34.03 9.65
N THR A 67 -12.60 -33.98 9.22
CA THR A 67 -11.53 -34.79 9.81
C THR A 67 -10.89 -34.18 11.06
N GLN A 68 -10.99 -32.86 11.23
CA GLN A 68 -10.35 -32.15 12.33
C GLN A 68 -11.34 -31.84 13.48
N GLN A 69 -12.58 -32.33 13.38
CA GLN A 69 -13.68 -32.06 14.35
C GLN A 69 -13.83 -30.58 14.70
N PHE A 70 -13.49 -29.69 13.73
CA PHE A 70 -13.60 -28.25 13.89
C PHE A 70 -14.96 -27.79 13.37
N ASN A 71 -15.78 -27.26 14.27
CA ASN A 71 -17.15 -26.82 13.95
C ASN A 71 -17.45 -25.53 14.70
N THR A 72 -17.68 -24.46 13.97
CA THR A 72 -17.95 -23.12 14.53
C THR A 72 -19.33 -23.00 15.19
N THR A 73 -20.20 -24.01 15.07
CA THR A 73 -21.47 -24.05 15.81
C THR A 73 -21.30 -24.47 17.28
N SER A 74 -20.21 -25.17 17.61
CA SER A 74 -19.91 -25.58 18.99
C SER A 74 -19.16 -24.49 19.75
N SER A 75 -19.33 -24.44 21.07
CA SER A 75 -18.61 -23.49 21.95
C SER A 75 -17.11 -23.67 21.87
N LEU A 76 -16.63 -24.93 21.82
CA LEU A 76 -15.20 -25.23 21.67
C LEU A 76 -14.67 -24.79 20.31
N GLY A 77 -15.41 -25.02 19.23
CA GLY A 77 -15.03 -24.57 17.88
C GLY A 77 -14.94 -23.06 17.78
N ARG A 78 -15.88 -22.32 18.39
CA ARG A 78 -15.81 -20.84 18.47
C ARG A 78 -14.62 -20.36 19.29
N LEU A 79 -14.34 -20.99 20.42
CA LEU A 79 -13.13 -20.66 21.21
C LEU A 79 -11.87 -20.87 20.38
N THR A 80 -11.74 -22.02 19.72
CA THR A 80 -10.61 -22.32 18.84
C THR A 80 -10.49 -21.31 17.70
N LEU A 81 -11.61 -20.94 17.06
CA LEU A 81 -11.64 -19.90 16.05
C LEU A 81 -11.12 -18.55 16.58
N ASN A 82 -11.59 -18.10 17.73
CA ASN A 82 -11.15 -16.85 18.35
C ASN A 82 -9.64 -16.85 18.64
N ILE A 83 -9.10 -17.97 19.10
CA ILE A 83 -7.66 -18.14 19.30
C ILE A 83 -6.90 -18.03 17.98
N LEU A 84 -7.37 -18.71 16.93
CA LEU A 84 -6.74 -18.63 15.60
C LEU A 84 -6.80 -17.23 15.00
N LEU A 85 -7.93 -16.52 15.15
CA LEU A 85 -8.08 -15.12 14.72
C LEU A 85 -7.12 -14.20 15.46
N SER A 86 -6.94 -14.39 16.78
CA SER A 86 -5.97 -13.64 17.58
C SER A 86 -4.52 -13.86 17.12
N PHE A 87 -4.16 -15.09 16.80
CA PHE A 87 -2.84 -15.39 16.22
C PHE A 87 -2.64 -14.75 14.84
N ALA A 88 -3.65 -14.81 13.98
CA ALA A 88 -3.60 -14.16 12.67
C ALA A 88 -3.44 -12.65 12.78
N GLN A 89 -4.13 -12.02 13.75
CA GLN A 89 -3.98 -10.60 14.04
C GLN A 89 -2.56 -10.28 14.52
N PHE A 90 -2.03 -11.06 15.46
CA PHE A 90 -0.66 -10.92 15.94
C PHE A 90 0.37 -11.02 14.81
N GLU A 91 0.23 -12.00 13.90
CA GLU A 91 1.11 -12.12 12.73
C GLU A 91 1.05 -10.87 11.82
N ARG A 92 -0.16 -10.31 11.58
CA ARG A 92 -0.31 -9.06 10.80
C ARG A 92 0.43 -7.89 11.46
N GLU A 93 0.29 -7.75 12.77
CA GLU A 93 0.95 -6.69 13.55
C GLU A 93 2.47 -6.83 13.50
N MET A 94 3.00 -8.04 13.69
CA MET A 94 4.43 -8.33 13.61
C MET A 94 5.01 -8.05 12.21
N ILE A 95 4.28 -8.38 11.13
CA ILE A 95 4.71 -8.07 9.76
C ILE A 95 4.72 -6.55 9.55
N SER A 96 3.69 -5.85 10.03
CA SER A 96 3.58 -4.39 9.93
C SER A 96 4.73 -3.69 10.70
N GLU A 97 5.02 -4.14 11.90
CA GLU A 97 6.11 -3.64 12.74
C GLU A 97 7.46 -3.83 12.05
N ARG A 98 7.78 -5.05 11.62
CA ARG A 98 9.02 -5.35 10.88
C ARG A 98 9.16 -4.50 9.60
N THR A 99 8.04 -4.25 8.91
CA THR A 99 8.05 -3.42 7.71
C THR A 99 8.35 -1.96 8.06
N ARG A 100 7.72 -1.43 9.13
CA ARG A 100 7.97 -0.08 9.64
C ARG A 100 9.43 0.08 10.06
N ASP A 101 9.99 -0.90 10.78
CA ASP A 101 11.38 -0.87 11.21
C ASP A 101 12.36 -0.86 10.02
N LYS A 102 12.11 -1.71 9.01
CA LYS A 102 12.92 -1.71 7.78
C LYS A 102 12.83 -0.37 7.05
N MET A 103 11.65 0.23 6.97
CA MET A 103 11.47 1.55 6.33
C MET A 103 12.15 2.66 7.14
N SER A 104 12.05 2.62 8.47
CA SER A 104 12.74 3.54 9.38
C SER A 104 14.26 3.44 9.22
N ALA A 105 14.80 2.23 9.27
CA ALA A 105 16.23 1.99 9.07
C ALA A 105 16.72 2.43 7.68
N ALA A 106 15.92 2.24 6.64
CA ALA A 106 16.25 2.70 5.29
C ALA A 106 16.28 4.23 5.20
N ARG A 107 15.31 4.93 5.80
CA ARG A 107 15.30 6.40 5.85
C ARG A 107 16.49 6.98 6.60
N ARG A 108 16.88 6.37 7.73
CA ARG A 108 18.08 6.77 8.48
C ARG A 108 19.38 6.57 7.70
N LYS A 109 19.38 5.69 6.70
CA LYS A 109 20.46 5.51 5.73
C LYS A 109 20.32 6.43 4.50
N GLY A 110 19.42 7.41 4.52
CA GLY A 110 19.21 8.33 3.40
C GLY A 110 18.49 7.72 2.19
N LYS A 111 17.98 6.48 2.30
CA LYS A 111 17.28 5.82 1.19
C LYS A 111 15.88 6.36 0.99
N TRP A 112 15.46 6.46 -0.26
CA TRP A 112 14.09 6.76 -0.59
C TRP A 112 13.21 5.50 -0.48
N VAL A 113 12.20 5.55 0.37
CA VAL A 113 11.33 4.40 0.67
C VAL A 113 9.94 4.51 0.03
N GLY A 114 9.80 5.38 -0.96
CA GLY A 114 8.53 5.64 -1.65
C GLY A 114 7.86 6.94 -1.20
N GLY A 115 6.72 7.22 -1.80
CA GLY A 115 5.94 8.44 -1.64
C GLY A 115 5.85 9.23 -2.94
N ASN A 116 5.35 10.47 -2.85
CA ASN A 116 5.25 11.35 -4.01
C ASN A 116 6.64 11.77 -4.50
N LEU A 117 6.89 11.59 -5.80
CA LEU A 117 8.13 12.02 -6.41
C LEU A 117 8.23 13.55 -6.38
N VAL A 118 9.39 14.04 -6.01
CA VAL A 118 9.75 15.45 -6.02
C VAL A 118 10.11 15.87 -7.44
N LEU A 119 9.66 17.04 -7.88
CA LEU A 119 9.99 17.57 -9.21
C LEU A 119 11.52 17.63 -9.36
N GLY A 120 12.05 17.16 -10.48
CA GLY A 120 13.48 17.05 -10.73
C GLY A 120 14.11 15.70 -10.42
N TYR A 121 13.34 14.77 -9.83
CA TYR A 121 13.80 13.43 -9.49
C TYR A 121 12.84 12.34 -9.98
N ASP A 122 13.40 11.22 -10.40
CA ASP A 122 12.67 9.98 -10.69
C ASP A 122 13.06 8.91 -9.66
N ALA A 123 12.20 7.91 -9.47
CA ALA A 123 12.57 6.74 -8.69
C ALA A 123 13.54 5.87 -9.49
N ALA A 124 14.61 5.41 -8.86
CA ALA A 124 15.50 4.43 -9.46
C ALA A 124 14.73 3.14 -9.82
N ALA A 125 15.07 2.52 -10.95
CA ALA A 125 14.41 1.30 -11.43
C ALA A 125 14.46 0.15 -10.41
N GLN A 126 15.53 0.08 -9.62
CA GLN A 126 15.73 -0.91 -8.56
C GLN A 126 15.09 -0.50 -7.21
N GLY A 127 14.49 0.70 -7.14
CA GLY A 127 13.97 1.28 -5.90
C GLY A 127 15.07 1.75 -4.94
N GLY A 128 14.66 2.31 -3.82
CA GLY A 128 15.57 2.71 -2.72
C GLY A 128 16.37 3.99 -2.93
N ALA A 129 16.39 4.57 -4.12
CA ALA A 129 17.08 5.83 -4.42
C ALA A 129 16.25 6.73 -5.35
N LEU A 130 16.58 8.00 -5.36
CA LEU A 130 16.12 8.98 -6.34
C LEU A 130 17.25 9.23 -7.35
N VAL A 131 16.88 9.38 -8.60
CA VAL A 131 17.80 9.74 -9.69
C VAL A 131 17.37 11.08 -10.29
N VAL A 132 18.36 11.90 -10.69
CA VAL A 132 18.08 13.23 -11.24
C VAL A 132 17.43 13.10 -12.62
N ASN A 133 16.23 13.67 -12.78
CA ASN A 133 15.62 13.89 -14.08
C ASN A 133 16.16 15.20 -14.67
N GLN A 134 17.03 15.11 -15.65
CA GLN A 134 17.77 16.27 -16.18
C GLN A 134 16.85 17.36 -16.75
N ALA A 135 15.77 16.97 -17.42
CA ALA A 135 14.83 17.94 -18.01
C ALA A 135 14.08 18.73 -16.93
N GLU A 136 13.60 18.03 -15.89
CA GLU A 136 12.93 18.69 -14.76
C GLU A 136 13.90 19.42 -13.85
N ALA A 137 15.09 18.90 -13.63
CA ALA A 137 16.12 19.53 -12.80
C ALA A 137 16.54 20.91 -13.34
N LYS A 138 16.58 21.07 -14.68
CA LYS A 138 16.80 22.39 -15.30
C LYS A 138 15.70 23.37 -14.89
N ARG A 139 14.43 22.96 -14.98
CA ARG A 139 13.28 23.79 -14.56
C ARG A 139 13.34 24.13 -13.07
N VAL A 140 13.68 23.16 -12.22
CA VAL A 140 13.84 23.38 -10.77
C VAL A 140 14.89 24.44 -10.50
N ARG A 141 16.08 24.37 -11.12
CA ARG A 141 17.14 25.38 -10.96
C ARG A 141 16.67 26.76 -11.40
N GLU A 142 15.93 26.85 -12.49
CA GLU A 142 15.36 28.13 -12.97
C GLU A 142 14.34 28.69 -11.98
N ILE A 143 13.51 27.85 -11.35
CA ILE A 143 12.56 28.26 -10.28
C ILE A 143 13.30 28.85 -9.09
N PHE A 144 14.39 28.20 -8.64
CA PHE A 144 15.24 28.72 -7.55
C PHE A 144 15.88 30.06 -7.94
N ALA A 145 16.40 30.21 -9.18
CA ALA A 145 16.96 31.45 -9.67
C ALA A 145 15.93 32.58 -9.71
N LEU A 146 14.73 32.32 -10.22
CA LEU A 146 13.62 33.29 -10.22
C LEU A 146 13.26 33.75 -8.80
N TYR A 147 13.30 32.85 -7.81
CA TYR A 147 13.02 33.25 -6.44
C TYR A 147 14.13 34.15 -5.87
N LEU A 148 15.37 33.88 -6.19
CA LEU A 148 16.50 34.73 -5.77
C LEU A 148 16.42 36.13 -6.41
N ASP A 149 15.98 36.20 -7.67
CA ASP A 149 15.87 37.48 -8.41
C ASP A 149 14.66 38.31 -7.93
N TYR A 150 13.51 37.66 -7.71
CA TYR A 150 12.26 38.39 -7.40
C TYR A 150 12.02 38.59 -5.92
N GLY A 151 12.60 37.79 -5.05
CA GLY A 151 12.41 37.84 -3.59
C GLY A 151 10.96 37.62 -3.13
N SER A 152 10.07 37.16 -4.03
CA SER A 152 8.64 37.09 -3.78
C SER A 152 8.01 35.83 -4.40
N LEU A 153 7.42 34.99 -3.56
CA LEU A 153 6.68 33.80 -4.02
C LEU A 153 5.55 34.13 -5.01
N ILE A 154 4.86 35.26 -4.78
CA ILE A 154 3.73 35.65 -5.64
C ILE A 154 4.23 36.01 -7.04
N ARG A 155 5.30 36.80 -7.15
CA ARG A 155 5.89 37.19 -8.44
C ARG A 155 6.43 35.95 -9.18
N VAL A 156 7.07 35.02 -8.48
CA VAL A 156 7.53 33.77 -9.09
C VAL A 156 6.35 32.95 -9.61
N VAL A 157 5.28 32.78 -8.83
CA VAL A 157 4.07 32.04 -9.28
C VAL A 157 3.47 32.67 -10.55
N GLN A 158 3.34 33.99 -10.61
CA GLN A 158 2.85 34.69 -11.79
C GLN A 158 3.74 34.47 -13.03
N GLU A 159 5.06 34.46 -12.83
CA GLU A 159 6.01 34.19 -13.92
C GLU A 159 5.95 32.72 -14.39
N LEU A 160 5.80 31.77 -13.45
CA LEU A 160 5.65 30.36 -13.78
C LEU A 160 4.36 30.09 -14.56
N ASP A 161 3.26 30.76 -14.17
CA ASP A 161 1.97 30.67 -14.84
C ASP A 161 2.06 31.27 -16.26
N ARG A 162 2.71 32.44 -16.43
CA ARG A 162 3.00 33.03 -17.71
C ARG A 162 3.81 32.12 -18.64
N ARG A 163 4.72 31.32 -18.09
CA ARG A 163 5.52 30.33 -18.85
C ARG A 163 4.76 29.02 -19.09
N GLY A 164 3.54 28.87 -18.55
CA GLY A 164 2.75 27.65 -18.64
C GLY A 164 3.37 26.46 -17.87
N TRP A 165 4.14 26.73 -16.81
CA TRP A 165 4.79 25.69 -16.05
C TRP A 165 3.87 25.13 -14.98
N SER A 166 3.80 23.81 -14.92
CA SER A 166 2.97 23.06 -13.98
C SER A 166 3.78 22.04 -13.21
N MET A 167 3.21 21.54 -12.13
CA MET A 167 3.72 20.38 -11.42
C MET A 167 3.72 19.14 -12.32
N ARG A 168 4.50 18.13 -11.97
CA ARG A 168 4.54 16.83 -12.67
C ARG A 168 3.14 16.24 -12.79
N SER A 169 2.84 15.67 -13.95
CA SER A 169 1.68 14.80 -14.15
C SER A 169 2.12 13.35 -14.23
N TRP A 170 1.27 12.44 -13.77
CA TRP A 170 1.51 11.00 -13.83
C TRP A 170 0.22 10.24 -14.06
N THR A 171 0.34 9.02 -14.56
CA THR A 171 -0.79 8.10 -14.69
C THR A 171 -0.81 7.17 -13.48
N THR A 172 -1.95 7.09 -12.79
CA THR A 172 -2.14 6.16 -11.67
C THR A 172 -2.20 4.72 -12.18
N ARG A 173 -2.08 3.74 -11.27
CA ARG A 173 -2.25 2.30 -11.61
C ARG A 173 -3.61 1.98 -12.24
N GLU A 174 -4.62 2.78 -11.94
CA GLU A 174 -5.99 2.67 -12.48
C GLU A 174 -6.17 3.40 -13.82
N GLY A 175 -5.08 3.90 -14.43
CA GLY A 175 -5.11 4.60 -15.72
C GLY A 175 -5.58 6.06 -15.66
N ARG A 176 -5.80 6.64 -14.47
CA ARG A 176 -6.24 8.03 -14.32
C ARG A 176 -5.05 8.98 -14.37
N GLN A 177 -5.23 10.10 -15.09
CA GLN A 177 -4.26 11.21 -15.06
C GLN A 177 -4.35 11.96 -13.72
N ALA A 178 -3.21 12.18 -13.08
CA ALA A 178 -3.09 12.92 -11.83
C ALA A 178 -1.92 13.93 -11.91
N GLY A 179 -1.91 14.93 -11.03
CA GLY A 179 -0.91 16.01 -11.08
C GLY A 179 -1.18 17.04 -12.17
N GLY A 180 -0.13 17.60 -12.78
CA GLY A 180 -0.22 18.58 -13.86
C GLY A 180 -0.86 19.92 -13.48
N LYS A 181 -1.08 20.18 -12.20
CA LYS A 181 -1.70 21.44 -11.72
C LYS A 181 -0.70 22.59 -11.81
N PRO A 182 -1.17 23.84 -12.02
CA PRO A 182 -0.34 25.03 -11.91
C PRO A 182 0.41 25.07 -10.56
N ILE A 183 1.60 25.67 -10.55
CA ILE A 183 2.42 25.76 -9.36
C ILE A 183 1.85 26.88 -8.46
N ALA A 184 1.07 26.49 -7.45
CA ALA A 184 0.52 27.40 -6.47
C ALA A 184 1.58 27.87 -5.46
N LYS A 185 1.32 28.98 -4.76
CA LYS A 185 2.22 29.58 -3.74
C LYS A 185 2.68 28.55 -2.71
N ASN A 186 1.77 27.71 -2.19
CA ASN A 186 2.12 26.69 -1.18
C ASN A 186 3.00 25.58 -1.79
N SER A 187 2.73 25.17 -3.03
CA SER A 187 3.55 24.17 -3.73
C SER A 187 4.95 24.72 -4.00
N LEU A 188 5.06 25.98 -4.39
CA LEU A 188 6.35 26.67 -4.58
C LEU A 188 7.12 26.77 -3.26
N TYR A 189 6.46 27.18 -2.18
CA TYR A 189 7.09 27.25 -0.85
C TYR A 189 7.61 25.88 -0.41
N ASN A 190 6.79 24.85 -0.51
CA ASN A 190 7.19 23.47 -0.17
C ASN A 190 8.34 22.97 -1.05
N MET A 191 8.41 23.38 -2.30
CA MET A 191 9.53 23.06 -3.19
C MET A 191 10.82 23.75 -2.71
N LEU A 192 10.79 25.06 -2.51
CA LEU A 192 11.97 25.85 -2.13
C LEU A 192 12.52 25.50 -0.75
N THR A 193 11.67 24.98 0.13
CA THR A 193 12.08 24.55 1.49
C THR A 193 12.35 23.05 1.59
N ASN A 194 12.23 22.30 0.50
CA ASN A 194 12.42 20.85 0.54
C ASN A 194 13.90 20.49 0.64
N ILE A 195 14.26 19.87 1.75
CA ILE A 195 15.63 19.48 2.07
C ILE A 195 16.24 18.48 1.07
N ILE A 196 15.41 17.74 0.30
CA ILE A 196 15.86 16.79 -0.73
C ILE A 196 16.75 17.51 -1.77
N TYR A 197 16.45 18.75 -2.11
CA TYR A 197 17.27 19.52 -3.06
C TYR A 197 18.67 19.88 -2.54
N THR A 198 18.93 19.65 -1.26
CA THR A 198 20.27 19.81 -0.65
C THR A 198 21.01 18.49 -0.49
N GLY A 199 20.52 17.40 -1.10
CA GLY A 199 21.10 16.07 -0.98
C GLY A 199 20.84 15.40 0.37
N LYS A 200 19.77 15.80 1.08
CA LYS A 200 19.47 15.31 2.44
C LYS A 200 18.04 14.79 2.55
N VAL A 201 17.82 13.93 3.53
CA VAL A 201 16.49 13.36 3.86
C VAL A 201 16.16 13.70 5.31
N ALA A 202 14.97 14.27 5.55
CA ALA A 202 14.48 14.49 6.91
C ALA A 202 13.60 13.30 7.36
N TYR A 203 13.87 12.79 8.55
CA TYR A 203 13.08 11.73 9.17
C TYR A 203 13.08 11.85 10.69
N GLU A 204 11.90 11.83 11.32
CA GLU A 204 11.72 11.96 12.80
C GLU A 204 12.45 13.17 13.41
N GLY A 205 12.44 14.31 12.72
CA GLY A 205 13.09 15.54 13.18
C GLY A 205 14.62 15.55 13.04
N GLN A 206 15.21 14.51 12.48
CA GLN A 206 16.63 14.42 12.16
C GLN A 206 16.87 14.49 10.67
N VAL A 207 18.09 14.89 10.30
CA VAL A 207 18.52 15.05 8.90
C VAL A 207 19.65 14.07 8.63
N TYR A 208 19.52 13.34 7.54
CA TYR A 208 20.47 12.32 7.08
C TYR A 208 20.96 12.66 5.68
N ASP A 209 22.17 12.26 5.32
CA ASP A 209 22.65 12.36 3.95
C ASP A 209 21.88 11.42 3.06
N GLY A 210 21.36 11.94 1.93
CA GLY A 210 20.53 11.18 0.99
C GLY A 210 21.37 10.42 -0.03
N GLU A 211 20.90 9.24 -0.43
CA GLU A 211 21.46 8.47 -1.56
C GLU A 211 20.81 8.95 -2.89
N HIS A 212 21.05 10.24 -3.30
CA HIS A 212 20.51 10.80 -4.56
C HIS A 212 21.34 11.99 -5.05
#